data_286df3b4556d4ff3865b1cf4012f2ec6
#
_entry.id   286df3b4556d4ff3865b1cf4012f2ec6
#
_cell.length_a   1.000
_cell.length_b   1.000
_cell.length_c   1.000
_cell.angle_alpha   90.00
_cell.angle_beta   90.00
_cell.angle_gamma   90.00
#
_symmetry.space_group_name_H-M   'P 1'
#
loop_
_entity.id
_entity.type
_entity.pdbx_description
1 polymer ?
#
loop_
_entity_poly.entity_id
_entity_poly.type
_entity_poly.pdbx_seq_one_letter_code
_entity_poly.pdbx_strand_id
1 'polypeptide(L)'
;MENNLCSTLGQTSFIRTFDMKDDFDELYGKVWKGEIDKEDALFLARHPSYLFCIADALRKEEKGDVVTYVVNRNINFTNVCVGDCKFCAFREEKEKGYLLSMDMVLSKVEEAVNNEATEICIQGGLHPDIEVADYCRIIESIKSRFDVHIHAYSPMEIYHMARNSDMSELEVLKELKNAGLGSIPGTAAEILDDSIREVICPSKIKTGEWIEIIKTAHRLGIPSTATILYGHIESLESRIDHLFKTREIQKETGGFTEFVPLKFMRKNNELGRMVNREISFWDSAAVHALARVILHPYCVNGQASWVKLGVIDVQQMLLFGVNDLGGTLMEESISRASGSLAGEYMSPADFEQLITDAGRTPRRRSTLYELL
;
A
#
# COMPACT_ATOMS: atom_id res chain seq x y z
N MET A 1 56.30 -21.71 38.27
CA MET A 1 56.02 -20.25 38.39
C MET A 1 54.89 -20.00 37.47
N GLU A 2 53.72 -19.98 38.10
CA GLU A 2 52.46 -19.55 37.47
C GLU A 2 52.46 -18.05 37.29
N ASN A 3 51.91 -17.55 36.25
CA ASN A 3 51.37 -16.19 36.27
C ASN A 3 50.18 -16.05 35.29
N ASN A 4 49.07 -15.89 35.91
CA ASN A 4 47.87 -15.18 35.54
C ASN A 4 48.02 -14.17 34.34
N LEU A 5 47.20 -14.39 33.33
CA LEU A 5 46.68 -13.39 32.43
C LEU A 5 45.30 -13.82 31.95
N CYS A 6 44.32 -13.64 32.80
CA CYS A 6 42.90 -13.78 32.41
C CYS A 6 42.05 -12.92 33.34
N SER A 7 42.01 -11.64 33.11
CA SER A 7 40.99 -10.74 33.67
C SER A 7 40.85 -9.50 32.80
N THR A 8 39.97 -9.51 31.84
CA THR A 8 39.16 -8.38 31.34
C THR A 8 38.44 -8.79 30.03
N LEU A 9 37.35 -9.46 30.13
CA LEU A 9 36.27 -9.44 29.13
C LEU A 9 34.97 -9.73 29.85
N GLY A 10 34.49 -8.75 30.61
CA GLY A 10 33.15 -8.72 31.10
C GLY A 10 32.25 -8.07 30.07
N GLN A 11 31.73 -8.85 29.15
CA GLN A 11 30.47 -8.64 28.46
C GLN A 11 29.88 -10.00 28.17
N THR A 12 29.11 -10.51 29.12
CA THR A 12 28.20 -11.62 28.92
C THR A 12 27.10 -11.16 27.98
N SER A 13 27.29 -11.37 26.67
CA SER A 13 26.18 -11.47 25.76
C SER A 13 25.34 -12.67 26.21
N PHE A 14 24.16 -12.39 26.73
CA PHE A 14 23.13 -13.40 26.94
C PHE A 14 22.78 -14.00 25.57
N ILE A 15 23.46 -15.08 25.17
CA ILE A 15 22.97 -15.98 24.15
C ILE A 15 21.83 -16.75 24.87
N ARG A 16 20.57 -16.28 24.70
CA ARG A 16 19.42 -17.12 25.01
C ARG A 16 19.61 -18.39 24.18
N THR A 17 19.76 -19.53 24.81
CA THR A 17 19.59 -20.83 24.18
C THR A 17 18.12 -20.98 23.87
N PHE A 18 17.76 -20.79 22.60
CA PHE A 18 16.38 -20.91 22.14
C PHE A 18 15.97 -22.39 22.16
N ASP A 19 14.93 -22.73 22.93
CA ASP A 19 14.14 -23.93 22.71
C ASP A 19 13.14 -23.61 21.60
N MET A 20 13.42 -24.09 20.38
CA MET A 20 12.77 -23.66 19.14
C MET A 20 11.24 -23.76 19.16
N LYS A 21 10.66 -24.63 19.98
CA LYS A 21 9.22 -24.83 20.04
C LYS A 21 8.54 -23.86 21.02
N ASP A 22 9.07 -23.73 22.21
CA ASP A 22 8.47 -22.90 23.25
C ASP A 22 8.56 -21.41 22.88
N ASP A 23 9.67 -20.99 22.28
CA ASP A 23 9.85 -19.62 21.79
C ASP A 23 8.94 -19.29 20.61
N PHE A 24 8.65 -20.27 19.70
CA PHE A 24 7.71 -20.09 18.62
C PHE A 24 6.28 -19.88 19.15
N ASP A 25 5.83 -20.74 20.06
CA ASP A 25 4.47 -20.69 20.62
C ASP A 25 4.24 -19.40 21.43
N GLU A 26 5.25 -18.94 22.20
CA GLU A 26 5.19 -17.66 22.91
C GLU A 26 5.05 -16.47 21.92
N LEU A 27 5.91 -16.44 20.90
CA LEU A 27 5.92 -15.35 19.92
C LEU A 27 4.65 -15.34 19.06
N TYR A 28 4.18 -16.52 18.64
CA TYR A 28 2.89 -16.64 17.95
C TYR A 28 1.74 -16.14 18.83
N GLY A 29 1.73 -16.49 20.13
CA GLY A 29 0.73 -16.00 21.07
C GLY A 29 0.72 -14.48 21.24
N LYS A 30 1.91 -13.83 21.27
CA LYS A 30 2.03 -12.36 21.29
C LYS A 30 1.47 -11.74 20.01
N VAL A 31 1.84 -12.31 18.84
CA VAL A 31 1.35 -11.83 17.53
C VAL A 31 -0.16 -11.94 17.47
N TRP A 32 -0.72 -13.09 17.85
CA TRP A 32 -2.16 -13.34 17.85
C TRP A 32 -2.95 -12.29 18.66
N LYS A 33 -2.40 -11.88 19.79
CA LYS A 33 -3.01 -10.85 20.65
C LYS A 33 -2.72 -9.40 20.22
N GLY A 34 -1.86 -9.19 19.20
CA GLY A 34 -1.38 -7.87 18.81
C GLY A 34 -0.46 -7.21 19.85
N GLU A 35 0.24 -8.03 20.65
CA GLU A 35 1.09 -7.60 21.76
C GLU A 35 2.58 -7.52 21.39
N ILE A 36 2.97 -7.83 20.15
CA ILE A 36 4.37 -7.74 19.73
C ILE A 36 4.86 -6.30 19.76
N ASP A 37 6.11 -6.16 20.14
CA ASP A 37 6.84 -4.89 20.11
C ASP A 37 7.87 -4.84 18.96
N LYS A 38 8.67 -3.76 18.93
CA LYS A 38 9.70 -3.56 17.90
C LYS A 38 10.83 -4.57 18.01
N GLU A 39 11.17 -5.04 19.19
CA GLU A 39 12.24 -6.02 19.41
C GLU A 39 11.80 -7.39 18.88
N ASP A 40 10.55 -7.80 19.15
CA ASP A 40 9.94 -8.99 18.58
C ASP A 40 9.92 -8.93 17.05
N ALA A 41 9.53 -7.78 16.47
CA ALA A 41 9.49 -7.58 15.02
C ALA A 41 10.89 -7.64 14.39
N LEU A 42 11.89 -7.04 15.01
CA LEU A 42 13.30 -7.13 14.58
C LEU A 42 13.84 -8.54 14.70
N PHE A 43 13.48 -9.26 15.75
CA PHE A 43 13.83 -10.67 15.90
C PHE A 43 13.25 -11.49 14.74
N LEU A 44 11.93 -11.37 14.48
CA LEU A 44 11.27 -12.07 13.37
C LEU A 44 11.88 -11.74 12.02
N ALA A 45 12.22 -10.48 11.76
CA ALA A 45 12.85 -10.07 10.51
C ALA A 45 14.23 -10.73 10.29
N ARG A 46 14.95 -11.06 11.37
CA ARG A 46 16.23 -11.77 11.32
C ARG A 46 16.09 -13.28 11.30
N HIS A 47 14.88 -13.81 11.55
CA HIS A 47 14.55 -15.22 11.56
C HIS A 47 13.42 -15.56 10.60
N PRO A 48 13.67 -15.53 9.26
CA PRO A 48 12.62 -15.64 8.24
C PRO A 48 11.76 -16.90 8.35
N SER A 49 12.29 -18.02 8.83
CA SER A 49 11.52 -19.25 9.02
C SER A 49 10.38 -19.07 10.03
N TYR A 50 10.63 -18.40 11.15
CA TYR A 50 9.57 -18.05 12.12
C TYR A 50 8.59 -17.05 11.52
N LEU A 51 9.10 -15.97 10.91
CA LEU A 51 8.30 -14.94 10.32
C LEU A 51 7.30 -15.49 9.30
N PHE A 52 7.78 -16.30 8.36
CA PHE A 52 6.94 -16.84 7.28
C PHE A 52 5.91 -17.85 7.79
N CYS A 53 6.30 -18.74 8.72
CA CYS A 53 5.37 -19.67 9.33
C CYS A 53 4.25 -18.96 10.12
N ILE A 54 4.60 -17.95 10.92
CA ILE A 54 3.61 -17.16 11.68
C ILE A 54 2.69 -16.40 10.74
N ALA A 55 3.24 -15.72 9.72
CA ALA A 55 2.45 -14.93 8.79
C ALA A 55 1.43 -15.78 8.01
N ASP A 56 1.82 -16.97 7.52
CA ASP A 56 0.88 -17.86 6.80
C ASP A 56 -0.13 -18.52 7.75
N ALA A 57 0.27 -18.87 8.98
CA ALA A 57 -0.65 -19.39 9.99
C ALA A 57 -1.75 -18.36 10.31
N LEU A 58 -1.38 -17.09 10.56
CA LEU A 58 -2.34 -16.00 10.79
C LEU A 58 -3.28 -15.81 9.59
N ARG A 59 -2.74 -15.78 8.38
CA ARG A 59 -3.56 -15.68 7.17
C ARG A 59 -4.56 -16.85 7.10
N LYS A 60 -4.10 -18.07 7.37
CA LYS A 60 -4.95 -19.26 7.31
C LYS A 60 -6.07 -19.22 8.35
N GLU A 61 -5.79 -18.78 9.58
CA GLU A 61 -6.81 -18.66 10.62
C GLU A 61 -7.83 -17.56 10.32
N GLU A 62 -7.39 -16.42 9.77
CA GLU A 62 -8.27 -15.27 9.48
C GLU A 62 -9.07 -15.42 8.17
N LYS A 63 -8.49 -16.02 7.14
CA LYS A 63 -9.04 -16.03 5.77
C LYS A 63 -9.23 -17.43 5.19
N GLY A 64 -8.80 -18.48 5.88
CA GLY A 64 -8.80 -19.83 5.31
C GLY A 64 -7.95 -19.88 4.04
N ASP A 65 -8.44 -20.57 3.03
CA ASP A 65 -7.80 -20.67 1.73
C ASP A 65 -8.32 -19.63 0.70
N VAL A 66 -9.18 -18.71 1.14
CA VAL A 66 -9.72 -17.66 0.28
C VAL A 66 -8.67 -16.60 -0.04
N VAL A 67 -8.51 -16.32 -1.32
CA VAL A 67 -7.74 -15.20 -1.85
C VAL A 67 -8.65 -14.31 -2.68
N THR A 68 -8.64 -13.03 -2.37
CA THR A 68 -9.55 -12.07 -2.99
C THR A 68 -8.88 -11.25 -4.09
N TYR A 69 -9.72 -10.75 -5.00
CA TYR A 69 -9.36 -9.74 -6.01
C TYR A 69 -10.57 -8.85 -6.30
N VAL A 70 -10.34 -7.63 -6.79
CA VAL A 70 -11.40 -6.70 -7.19
C VAL A 70 -11.39 -6.48 -8.70
N VAL A 71 -12.57 -6.38 -9.31
CA VAL A 71 -12.66 -5.94 -10.70
C VAL A 71 -12.76 -4.43 -10.72
N ASN A 72 -11.66 -3.78 -11.14
CA ASN A 72 -11.55 -2.34 -11.12
C ASN A 72 -10.84 -1.79 -12.36
N ARG A 73 -10.95 -0.48 -12.52
CA ARG A 73 -10.17 0.28 -13.50
C ARG A 73 -9.45 1.45 -12.83
N ASN A 74 -8.17 1.62 -13.18
CA ASN A 74 -7.44 2.84 -12.87
C ASN A 74 -7.72 3.90 -13.94
N ILE A 75 -7.96 5.14 -13.50
CA ILE A 75 -8.04 6.31 -14.36
C ILE A 75 -7.04 7.35 -13.85
N ASN A 76 -5.94 7.48 -14.57
CA ASN A 76 -4.97 8.54 -14.33
C ASN A 76 -5.41 9.76 -15.16
N PHE A 77 -6.23 10.64 -14.57
CA PHE A 77 -6.89 11.74 -15.28
C PHE A 77 -5.94 12.84 -15.72
N THR A 78 -4.75 12.96 -15.09
CA THR A 78 -3.68 13.88 -15.50
C THR A 78 -2.31 13.35 -15.05
N ASN A 79 -1.27 13.62 -15.84
CA ASN A 79 0.13 13.44 -15.44
C ASN A 79 0.84 14.77 -15.17
N VAL A 80 0.16 15.90 -15.35
CA VAL A 80 0.69 17.22 -14.95
C VAL A 80 0.85 17.27 -13.45
N CYS A 81 2.08 17.52 -12.96
CA CYS A 81 2.36 17.47 -11.53
C CYS A 81 3.43 18.49 -11.12
N VAL A 82 3.11 19.34 -10.15
CA VAL A 82 4.07 20.28 -9.53
C VAL A 82 4.99 19.59 -8.50
N GLY A 83 4.77 18.32 -8.17
CA GLY A 83 5.60 17.55 -7.25
C GLY A 83 6.97 17.21 -7.82
N ASP A 84 7.92 16.87 -6.94
CA ASP A 84 9.31 16.57 -7.27
C ASP A 84 9.78 15.19 -6.79
N CYS A 85 8.84 14.25 -6.65
CA CYS A 85 9.13 12.91 -6.16
C CYS A 85 10.19 12.21 -7.02
N LYS A 86 11.33 11.87 -6.44
CA LYS A 86 12.47 11.28 -7.16
C LYS A 86 12.23 9.85 -7.67
N PHE A 87 11.21 9.18 -7.16
CA PHE A 87 10.80 7.84 -7.60
C PHE A 87 9.74 7.85 -8.71
N CYS A 88 9.14 9.03 -9.03
CA CYS A 88 8.06 9.13 -9.99
C CYS A 88 8.60 9.30 -11.42
N ALA A 89 8.17 8.40 -12.31
CA ALA A 89 8.44 8.49 -13.74
C ALA A 89 7.20 8.89 -14.56
N PHE A 90 6.07 9.14 -13.90
CA PHE A 90 4.79 9.44 -14.54
C PHE A 90 4.56 10.94 -14.72
N ARG A 91 5.13 11.78 -13.85
CA ARG A 91 4.92 13.22 -13.85
C ARG A 91 5.45 13.89 -15.11
N GLU A 92 4.71 14.90 -15.57
CA GLU A 92 5.10 15.80 -16.66
C GLU A 92 4.89 17.27 -16.27
N GLU A 93 5.56 18.15 -17.01
CA GLU A 93 5.32 19.59 -16.96
C GLU A 93 3.98 19.92 -17.64
N LYS A 94 3.36 21.05 -17.27
CA LYS A 94 2.03 21.45 -17.76
C LYS A 94 1.94 21.50 -19.28
N GLU A 95 3.01 21.95 -19.94
CA GLU A 95 3.08 22.12 -21.41
C GLU A 95 3.19 20.79 -22.17
N LYS A 96 3.59 19.72 -21.50
CA LYS A 96 3.84 18.39 -22.11
C LYS A 96 2.87 17.33 -21.58
N GLY A 97 2.28 17.61 -20.45
CA GLY A 97 1.35 16.69 -19.81
C GLY A 97 -0.02 16.69 -20.47
N TYR A 98 -0.89 15.86 -19.95
CA TYR A 98 -2.28 15.77 -20.37
C TYR A 98 -3.24 15.98 -19.20
N LEU A 99 -4.46 16.39 -19.54
CA LEU A 99 -5.64 16.39 -18.68
C LEU A 99 -6.77 15.75 -19.48
N LEU A 100 -7.34 14.64 -19.01
CA LEU A 100 -8.45 13.97 -19.68
C LEU A 100 -9.69 14.85 -19.65
N SER A 101 -10.40 14.93 -20.77
CA SER A 101 -11.72 15.54 -20.78
C SER A 101 -12.73 14.68 -19.99
N MET A 102 -13.81 15.30 -19.54
CA MET A 102 -14.88 14.57 -18.84
C MET A 102 -15.44 13.42 -19.69
N ASP A 103 -15.62 13.64 -20.99
CA ASP A 103 -16.10 12.60 -21.91
C ASP A 103 -15.15 11.40 -21.98
N MET A 104 -13.83 11.65 -21.96
CA MET A 104 -12.84 10.56 -21.91
C MET A 104 -12.89 9.79 -20.59
N VAL A 105 -13.04 10.51 -19.46
CA VAL A 105 -13.20 9.86 -18.13
C VAL A 105 -14.44 8.99 -18.13
N LEU A 106 -15.59 9.52 -18.55
CA LEU A 106 -16.86 8.79 -18.55
C LEU A 106 -16.85 7.59 -19.51
N SER A 107 -16.23 7.72 -20.70
CA SER A 107 -16.05 6.58 -21.62
C SER A 107 -15.22 5.46 -20.99
N LYS A 108 -14.16 5.80 -20.26
CA LYS A 108 -13.36 4.81 -19.52
C LYS A 108 -14.16 4.12 -18.41
N VAL A 109 -15.00 4.85 -17.70
CA VAL A 109 -15.89 4.29 -16.68
C VAL A 109 -16.93 3.36 -17.31
N GLU A 110 -17.55 3.76 -18.42
CA GLU A 110 -18.52 2.94 -19.13
C GLU A 110 -17.90 1.62 -19.61
N GLU A 111 -16.68 1.67 -20.20
CA GLU A 111 -15.95 0.47 -20.58
C GLU A 111 -15.68 -0.43 -19.37
N ALA A 112 -15.30 0.14 -18.21
CA ALA A 112 -15.05 -0.62 -16.99
C ALA A 112 -16.33 -1.30 -16.47
N VAL A 113 -17.45 -0.58 -16.43
CA VAL A 113 -18.76 -1.12 -16.00
C VAL A 113 -19.23 -2.24 -16.93
N ASN A 114 -19.03 -2.08 -18.24
CA ASN A 114 -19.34 -3.12 -19.21
C ASN A 114 -18.47 -4.38 -19.04
N ASN A 115 -17.30 -4.25 -18.37
CA ASN A 115 -16.43 -5.34 -17.95
C ASN A 115 -16.63 -5.72 -16.47
N GLU A 116 -17.82 -5.44 -15.92
CA GLU A 116 -18.23 -5.81 -14.56
C GLU A 116 -17.37 -5.18 -13.42
N ALA A 117 -16.74 -4.02 -13.68
CA ALA A 117 -16.01 -3.33 -12.63
C ALA A 117 -16.95 -2.84 -11.52
N THR A 118 -16.55 -3.10 -10.28
CA THR A 118 -17.24 -2.63 -9.07
C THR A 118 -16.58 -1.40 -8.47
N GLU A 119 -15.36 -1.09 -8.92
CA GLU A 119 -14.55 0.01 -8.42
C GLU A 119 -13.91 0.80 -9.58
N ILE A 120 -13.90 2.13 -9.44
CA ILE A 120 -13.07 3.02 -10.25
C ILE A 120 -12.04 3.66 -9.32
N CYS A 121 -10.76 3.42 -9.62
CA CYS A 121 -9.64 4.05 -8.92
C CYS A 121 -9.19 5.29 -9.70
N ILE A 122 -9.26 6.48 -9.09
CA ILE A 122 -8.90 7.73 -9.75
C ILE A 122 -7.72 8.38 -9.02
N GLN A 123 -6.62 8.56 -9.71
CA GLN A 123 -5.41 9.24 -9.22
C GLN A 123 -4.77 10.04 -10.35
N GLY A 124 -4.13 11.15 -10.00
CA GLY A 124 -3.43 11.97 -10.97
C GLY A 124 -2.21 12.69 -10.42
N GLY A 125 -1.55 13.46 -11.28
CA GLY A 125 -0.56 14.43 -10.87
C GLY A 125 -1.21 15.59 -10.11
N LEU A 126 -0.40 16.36 -9.38
CA LEU A 126 -0.82 17.58 -8.67
C LEU A 126 -0.89 18.73 -9.68
N HIS A 127 -2.04 18.85 -10.33
CA HIS A 127 -2.22 19.87 -11.39
C HIS A 127 -2.38 21.26 -10.77
N PRO A 128 -1.63 22.28 -11.20
CA PRO A 128 -1.62 23.60 -10.55
C PRO A 128 -2.92 24.39 -10.66
N ASP A 129 -3.74 24.13 -11.67
CA ASP A 129 -4.92 24.93 -11.99
C ASP A 129 -6.25 24.24 -11.67
N ILE A 130 -6.23 23.04 -11.10
CA ILE A 130 -7.46 22.30 -10.77
C ILE A 130 -7.82 22.55 -9.32
N GLU A 131 -9.05 22.98 -9.08
CA GLU A 131 -9.61 23.23 -7.75
C GLU A 131 -10.51 22.09 -7.28
N VAL A 132 -10.88 22.07 -6.02
CA VAL A 132 -11.72 21.01 -5.41
C VAL A 132 -13.03 20.80 -6.18
N ALA A 133 -13.63 21.87 -6.72
CA ALA A 133 -14.86 21.78 -7.51
C ALA A 133 -14.72 20.93 -8.78
N ASP A 134 -13.54 20.92 -9.40
CA ASP A 134 -13.28 20.09 -10.59
C ASP A 134 -13.16 18.60 -10.23
N TYR A 135 -12.49 18.29 -9.10
CA TYR A 135 -12.41 16.92 -8.57
C TYR A 135 -13.78 16.39 -8.17
N CYS A 136 -14.60 17.20 -7.49
CA CYS A 136 -15.98 16.85 -7.16
C CYS A 136 -16.81 16.59 -8.41
N ARG A 137 -16.69 17.44 -9.44
CA ARG A 137 -17.42 17.28 -10.71
C ARG A 137 -17.09 15.94 -11.41
N ILE A 138 -15.86 15.44 -11.31
CA ILE A 138 -15.50 14.12 -11.85
C ILE A 138 -16.32 13.05 -11.13
N ILE A 139 -16.32 13.06 -9.78
CA ILE A 139 -17.05 12.10 -8.96
C ILE A 139 -18.56 12.16 -9.25
N GLU A 140 -19.16 13.34 -9.19
CA GLU A 140 -20.58 13.57 -9.43
C GLU A 140 -21.02 13.11 -10.81
N SER A 141 -20.22 13.40 -11.86
CA SER A 141 -20.50 12.97 -13.22
C SER A 141 -20.50 11.46 -13.37
N ILE A 142 -19.60 10.77 -12.67
CA ILE A 142 -19.57 9.30 -12.64
C ILE A 142 -20.78 8.77 -11.88
N LYS A 143 -21.00 9.25 -10.64
CA LYS A 143 -22.09 8.77 -9.76
C LYS A 143 -23.49 9.04 -10.33
N SER A 144 -23.65 10.08 -11.16
CA SER A 144 -24.94 10.36 -11.81
C SER A 144 -25.31 9.33 -12.90
N ARG A 145 -24.35 8.52 -13.40
CA ARG A 145 -24.53 7.61 -14.54
C ARG A 145 -24.29 6.15 -14.19
N PHE A 146 -23.43 5.88 -13.20
CA PHE A 146 -22.94 4.54 -12.92
C PHE A 146 -22.99 4.25 -11.41
N ASP A 147 -23.43 3.03 -11.08
CA ASP A 147 -23.38 2.55 -9.69
C ASP A 147 -22.08 1.78 -9.48
N VAL A 148 -21.00 2.53 -9.21
CA VAL A 148 -19.67 1.99 -8.93
C VAL A 148 -19.09 2.66 -7.70
N HIS A 149 -18.23 1.95 -6.97
CA HIS A 149 -17.46 2.54 -5.88
C HIS A 149 -16.34 3.43 -6.43
N ILE A 150 -16.18 4.63 -5.88
CA ILE A 150 -15.09 5.53 -6.27
C ILE A 150 -14.03 5.51 -5.19
N HIS A 151 -12.86 4.97 -5.54
CA HIS A 151 -11.63 4.97 -4.74
C HIS A 151 -10.68 6.01 -5.32
N ALA A 152 -10.59 7.19 -4.68
CA ALA A 152 -9.92 8.31 -5.35
C ALA A 152 -9.16 9.22 -4.39
N TYR A 153 -8.14 9.87 -4.94
CA TYR A 153 -7.40 10.99 -4.39
C TYR A 153 -6.63 10.69 -3.10
N SER A 154 -5.33 10.56 -3.23
CA SER A 154 -4.42 10.35 -2.10
C SER A 154 -4.43 11.52 -1.11
N PRO A 155 -3.93 11.33 0.13
CA PRO A 155 -3.77 12.43 1.09
C PRO A 155 -2.97 13.62 0.55
N MET A 156 -1.98 13.37 -0.35
CA MET A 156 -1.24 14.44 -1.00
C MET A 156 -2.09 15.24 -2.00
N GLU A 157 -2.98 14.56 -2.75
CA GLU A 157 -3.91 15.23 -3.65
C GLU A 157 -4.94 16.05 -2.84
N ILE A 158 -5.44 15.52 -1.73
CA ILE A 158 -6.35 16.24 -0.81
C ILE A 158 -5.68 17.48 -0.24
N TYR A 159 -4.43 17.37 0.20
CA TYR A 159 -3.65 18.52 0.64
C TYR A 159 -3.47 19.57 -0.46
N HIS A 160 -3.18 19.12 -1.69
CA HIS A 160 -3.02 20.01 -2.85
C HIS A 160 -4.32 20.73 -3.19
N MET A 161 -5.47 20.03 -3.20
CA MET A 161 -6.80 20.61 -3.38
C MET A 161 -7.09 21.69 -2.33
N ALA A 162 -6.76 21.41 -1.07
CA ALA A 162 -6.95 22.36 0.04
C ALA A 162 -6.18 23.68 -0.21
N ARG A 163 -4.93 23.58 -0.69
CA ARG A 163 -4.10 24.76 -1.00
C ARG A 163 -4.59 25.53 -2.22
N ASN A 164 -4.97 24.81 -3.29
CA ASN A 164 -5.45 25.46 -4.51
C ASN A 164 -6.82 26.14 -4.35
N SER A 165 -7.63 25.69 -3.40
CA SER A 165 -9.00 26.17 -3.20
C SER A 165 -9.16 27.05 -1.95
N ASP A 166 -8.07 27.38 -1.25
CA ASP A 166 -8.07 28.12 0.03
C ASP A 166 -9.03 27.51 1.07
N MET A 167 -8.98 26.18 1.19
CA MET A 167 -9.83 25.38 2.10
C MET A 167 -8.95 24.57 3.06
N SER A 168 -9.55 24.11 4.16
CA SER A 168 -8.92 23.08 5.00
C SER A 168 -9.12 21.69 4.40
N GLU A 169 -8.23 20.74 4.74
CA GLU A 169 -8.35 19.33 4.33
C GLU A 169 -9.67 18.69 4.81
N LEU A 170 -10.19 19.12 5.95
CA LEU A 170 -11.50 18.70 6.46
C LEU A 170 -12.64 19.15 5.54
N GLU A 171 -12.62 20.40 5.07
CA GLU A 171 -13.62 20.93 4.14
C GLU A 171 -13.55 20.20 2.80
N VAL A 172 -12.34 20.03 2.25
CA VAL A 172 -12.12 19.24 1.02
C VAL A 172 -12.69 17.84 1.14
N LEU A 173 -12.38 17.11 2.23
CA LEU A 173 -12.91 15.77 2.47
C LEU A 173 -14.43 15.73 2.57
N LYS A 174 -15.07 16.75 3.14
CA LYS A 174 -16.54 16.87 3.18
C LYS A 174 -17.13 17.07 1.80
N GLU A 175 -16.55 17.98 0.99
CA GLU A 175 -17.00 18.20 -0.40
C GLU A 175 -16.87 16.93 -1.24
N LEU A 176 -15.72 16.25 -1.18
CA LEU A 176 -15.50 15.00 -1.90
C LEU A 176 -16.49 13.91 -1.45
N LYS A 177 -16.75 13.79 -0.14
CA LYS A 177 -17.75 12.85 0.39
C LYS A 177 -19.15 13.17 -0.12
N ASN A 178 -19.54 14.44 -0.10
CA ASN A 178 -20.84 14.90 -0.61
C ASN A 178 -20.99 14.61 -2.12
N ALA A 179 -19.91 14.73 -2.88
CA ALA A 179 -19.86 14.38 -4.29
C ALA A 179 -20.00 12.87 -4.56
N GLY A 180 -19.78 12.02 -3.55
CA GLY A 180 -19.90 10.55 -3.67
C GLY A 180 -18.60 9.77 -3.58
N LEU A 181 -17.53 10.37 -3.04
CA LEU A 181 -16.28 9.65 -2.76
C LEU A 181 -16.54 8.50 -1.79
N GLY A 182 -16.15 7.27 -2.18
CA GLY A 182 -16.36 6.07 -1.37
C GLY A 182 -15.20 5.71 -0.45
N SER A 183 -13.96 5.88 -0.93
CA SER A 183 -12.74 5.62 -0.16
C SER A 183 -11.53 6.33 -0.78
N ILE A 184 -10.43 6.43 -0.04
CA ILE A 184 -9.19 7.05 -0.52
C ILE A 184 -8.01 6.06 -0.51
N PRO A 185 -7.10 6.10 -1.51
CA PRO A 185 -5.87 5.34 -1.49
C PRO A 185 -4.92 5.88 -0.42
N GLY A 186 -4.30 4.99 0.36
CA GLY A 186 -3.28 5.32 1.34
C GLY A 186 -1.91 5.65 0.73
N THR A 187 -1.85 5.88 -0.57
CA THR A 187 -0.63 6.32 -1.26
C THR A 187 -0.15 7.69 -0.75
N ALA A 188 1.00 8.14 -1.20
CA ALA A 188 1.72 9.27 -0.62
C ALA A 188 2.24 9.05 0.82
N ALA A 189 1.93 7.93 1.47
CA ALA A 189 2.61 7.51 2.69
C ALA A 189 4.10 7.27 2.41
N GLU A 190 4.42 6.64 1.32
CA GLU A 190 5.74 6.15 0.89
C GLU A 190 6.44 5.43 2.05
N ILE A 191 7.12 6.17 2.91
CA ILE A 191 7.63 5.77 4.22
C ILE A 191 7.31 6.86 5.25
N LEU A 192 6.77 6.49 6.42
CA LEU A 192 6.41 7.44 7.47
C LEU A 192 7.63 7.79 8.35
N ASP A 193 8.66 8.29 7.68
CA ASP A 193 9.94 8.74 8.24
C ASP A 193 10.36 10.02 7.50
N ASP A 194 10.28 11.16 8.16
CA ASP A 194 10.50 12.46 7.52
C ASP A 194 11.93 12.65 7.02
N SER A 195 12.93 12.02 7.65
CA SER A 195 14.30 12.07 7.19
C SER A 195 14.50 11.41 5.83
N ILE A 196 13.78 10.32 5.58
CA ILE A 196 13.77 9.62 4.28
C ILE A 196 12.91 10.40 3.28
N ARG A 197 11.73 10.90 3.71
CA ARG A 197 10.81 11.68 2.85
C ARG A 197 11.49 12.93 2.28
N GLU A 198 12.28 13.63 3.06
CA GLU A 198 13.08 14.79 2.62
C GLU A 198 14.05 14.45 1.48
N VAL A 199 14.49 13.19 1.40
CA VAL A 199 15.36 12.73 0.30
C VAL A 199 14.55 12.29 -0.92
N ILE A 200 13.47 11.50 -0.74
CA ILE A 200 12.79 10.85 -1.86
C ILE A 200 11.62 11.66 -2.44
N CYS A 201 11.00 12.54 -1.65
CA CYS A 201 9.82 13.34 -2.04
C CYS A 201 9.71 14.63 -1.22
N PRO A 202 10.68 15.57 -1.34
CA PRO A 202 10.79 16.74 -0.46
C PRO A 202 9.59 17.69 -0.52
N SER A 203 8.86 17.76 -1.64
CA SER A 203 7.66 18.60 -1.77
C SER A 203 6.37 17.94 -1.26
N LYS A 204 6.41 16.66 -0.85
CA LYS A 204 5.24 16.00 -0.28
C LYS A 204 5.00 16.39 1.18
N ILE A 205 3.75 16.24 1.60
CA ILE A 205 3.32 16.36 3.00
C ILE A 205 4.21 15.51 3.91
N LYS A 206 4.44 15.99 5.14
CA LYS A 206 5.19 15.27 6.16
C LYS A 206 4.35 14.15 6.77
N THR A 207 5.01 13.27 7.51
CA THR A 207 4.38 12.13 8.20
C THR A 207 3.18 12.56 9.04
N GLY A 208 3.31 13.62 9.82
CA GLY A 208 2.22 14.12 10.68
C GLY A 208 1.01 14.60 9.89
N GLU A 209 1.22 15.33 8.80
CA GLU A 209 0.14 15.81 7.93
C GLU A 209 -0.59 14.65 7.23
N TRP A 210 0.16 13.65 6.73
CA TRP A 210 -0.44 12.45 6.15
C TRP A 210 -1.33 11.72 7.15
N ILE A 211 -0.85 11.52 8.39
CA ILE A 211 -1.59 10.87 9.47
C ILE A 211 -2.89 11.62 9.79
N GLU A 212 -2.84 12.94 9.90
CA GLU A 212 -4.02 13.74 10.24
C GLU A 212 -5.06 13.74 9.12
N ILE A 213 -4.65 13.77 7.84
CA ILE A 213 -5.59 13.67 6.71
C ILE A 213 -6.28 12.30 6.72
N ILE A 214 -5.53 11.20 6.89
CA ILE A 214 -6.08 9.84 6.99
C ILE A 214 -7.07 9.72 8.16
N LYS A 215 -6.68 10.16 9.36
CA LYS A 215 -7.55 10.11 10.53
C LYS A 215 -8.81 10.97 10.34
N THR A 216 -8.69 12.12 9.68
CA THR A 216 -9.81 12.99 9.38
C THR A 216 -10.77 12.32 8.38
N ALA A 217 -10.24 11.65 7.33
CA ALA A 217 -11.07 10.87 6.42
C ALA A 217 -11.83 9.75 7.16
N HIS A 218 -11.13 8.99 8.00
CA HIS A 218 -11.73 7.92 8.80
C HIS A 218 -12.83 8.43 9.75
N ARG A 219 -12.60 9.56 10.45
CA ARG A 219 -13.62 10.19 11.32
C ARG A 219 -14.87 10.64 10.55
N LEU A 220 -14.70 10.99 9.28
CA LEU A 220 -15.82 11.28 8.37
C LEU A 220 -16.49 10.01 7.82
N GLY A 221 -16.02 8.81 8.14
CA GLY A 221 -16.51 7.55 7.61
C GLY A 221 -16.09 7.32 6.15
N ILE A 222 -14.97 7.90 5.72
CA ILE A 222 -14.30 7.61 4.43
C ILE A 222 -13.15 6.66 4.74
N PRO A 223 -13.27 5.36 4.43
CA PRO A 223 -12.20 4.40 4.63
C PRO A 223 -11.03 4.64 3.67
N SER A 224 -9.89 4.04 3.98
CA SER A 224 -8.73 4.10 3.09
C SER A 224 -7.98 2.79 3.05
N THR A 225 -7.10 2.64 2.05
CA THR A 225 -6.02 1.65 2.12
C THR A 225 -4.86 2.20 2.94
N ALA A 226 -3.92 1.34 3.32
CA ALA A 226 -2.62 1.75 3.85
C ALA A 226 -1.51 1.17 2.97
N THR A 227 -0.44 1.93 2.71
CA THR A 227 0.63 1.51 1.80
C THR A 227 2.00 1.80 2.38
N ILE A 228 3.01 1.06 1.92
CA ILE A 228 4.43 1.39 2.07
C ILE A 228 5.12 1.29 0.71
N LEU A 229 5.96 2.26 0.36
CA LEU A 229 6.94 2.10 -0.72
C LEU A 229 8.22 1.55 -0.11
N TYR A 230 8.65 0.36 -0.54
CA TYR A 230 9.82 -0.31 0.02
C TYR A 230 10.84 -0.71 -1.05
N GLY A 231 12.09 -0.89 -0.64
CA GLY A 231 13.17 -1.32 -1.53
C GLY A 231 13.96 -0.18 -2.16
N HIS A 232 13.97 0.99 -1.51
CA HIS A 232 14.76 2.14 -1.92
C HIS A 232 15.93 2.42 -0.95
N ILE A 233 15.88 3.48 -0.15
CA ILE A 233 16.96 3.88 0.79
C ILE A 233 16.59 3.64 2.25
N GLU A 234 15.39 3.17 2.51
CA GLU A 234 14.88 2.92 3.85
C GLU A 234 15.58 1.74 4.54
N SER A 235 15.71 1.81 5.86
CA SER A 235 16.23 0.72 6.68
C SER A 235 15.13 -0.27 7.08
N LEU A 236 15.52 -1.41 7.64
CA LEU A 236 14.58 -2.37 8.24
C LEU A 236 13.82 -1.72 9.40
N GLU A 237 14.51 -0.96 10.22
CA GLU A 237 13.92 -0.23 11.36
C GLU A 237 12.87 0.77 10.89
N SER A 238 13.15 1.54 9.81
CA SER A 238 12.19 2.50 9.24
C SER A 238 10.94 1.78 8.70
N ARG A 239 11.08 0.57 8.10
CA ARG A 239 9.93 -0.26 7.69
C ARG A 239 9.09 -0.70 8.86
N ILE A 240 9.73 -1.21 9.92
CA ILE A 240 9.06 -1.64 11.15
C ILE A 240 8.35 -0.45 11.80
N ASP A 241 8.99 0.69 11.91
CA ASP A 241 8.40 1.91 12.47
C ASP A 241 7.18 2.40 11.66
N HIS A 242 7.23 2.31 10.34
CA HIS A 242 6.10 2.60 9.47
C HIS A 242 4.91 1.67 9.76
N LEU A 243 5.15 0.37 9.88
CA LEU A 243 4.11 -0.62 10.18
C LEU A 243 3.49 -0.40 11.58
N PHE A 244 4.29 -0.09 12.59
CA PHE A 244 3.79 0.25 13.92
C PHE A 244 2.95 1.54 13.92
N LYS A 245 3.37 2.59 13.20
CA LYS A 245 2.56 3.81 13.04
C LYS A 245 1.22 3.50 12.37
N THR A 246 1.23 2.69 11.30
CA THR A 246 0.01 2.24 10.62
C THR A 246 -0.90 1.45 11.58
N ARG A 247 -0.34 0.54 12.37
CA ARG A 247 -1.07 -0.22 13.39
C ARG A 247 -1.75 0.70 14.41
N GLU A 248 -1.05 1.69 14.93
CA GLU A 248 -1.62 2.61 15.92
C GLU A 248 -2.74 3.49 15.31
N ILE A 249 -2.62 3.91 14.05
CA ILE A 249 -3.72 4.58 13.35
C ILE A 249 -4.94 3.66 13.23
N GLN A 250 -4.73 2.40 12.83
CA GLN A 250 -5.82 1.43 12.70
C GLN A 250 -6.50 1.14 14.03
N LYS A 251 -5.73 1.01 15.12
CA LYS A 251 -6.28 0.85 16.48
C LYS A 251 -7.16 2.02 16.90
N GLU A 252 -6.78 3.24 16.52
CA GLU A 252 -7.53 4.44 16.86
C GLU A 252 -8.79 4.61 16.01
N THR A 253 -8.72 4.27 14.72
CA THR A 253 -9.75 4.69 13.76
C THR A 253 -10.53 3.54 13.13
N GLY A 254 -9.95 2.34 13.02
CA GLY A 254 -10.55 1.20 12.32
C GLY A 254 -10.77 1.41 10.82
N GLY A 255 -10.24 2.49 10.22
CA GLY A 255 -10.63 2.92 8.88
C GLY A 255 -9.80 2.34 7.73
N PHE A 256 -8.69 1.64 7.98
CA PHE A 256 -7.96 0.95 6.92
C PHE A 256 -8.65 -0.35 6.50
N THR A 257 -8.89 -0.51 5.20
CA THR A 257 -9.49 -1.72 4.62
C THR A 257 -8.46 -2.81 4.37
N GLU A 258 -7.22 -2.42 4.04
CA GLU A 258 -6.12 -3.31 3.69
C GLU A 258 -4.76 -2.62 3.84
N PHE A 259 -3.70 -3.43 3.82
CA PHE A 259 -2.33 -2.95 3.72
C PHE A 259 -1.66 -3.45 2.44
N VAL A 260 -1.05 -2.54 1.68
CA VAL A 260 -0.45 -2.81 0.37
C VAL A 260 1.03 -2.42 0.35
N PRO A 261 1.97 -3.36 0.46
CA PRO A 261 3.38 -3.11 0.19
C PRO A 261 3.63 -2.88 -1.31
N LEU A 262 4.22 -1.73 -1.66
CA LEU A 262 4.53 -1.33 -3.02
C LEU A 262 6.05 -1.41 -3.25
N LYS A 263 6.49 -2.38 -4.03
CA LYS A 263 7.91 -2.51 -4.41
C LYS A 263 8.35 -1.30 -5.22
N PHE A 264 9.48 -0.69 -4.84
CA PHE A 264 10.07 0.42 -5.57
C PHE A 264 10.56 -0.03 -6.96
N MET A 265 10.15 0.69 -7.99
CA MET A 265 10.53 0.47 -9.38
C MET A 265 11.66 1.43 -9.77
N ARG A 266 12.86 0.89 -10.07
CA ARG A 266 14.08 1.68 -10.26
C ARG A 266 14.22 2.37 -11.61
N LYS A 267 13.45 1.94 -12.62
CA LYS A 267 13.62 2.44 -13.98
C LYS A 267 13.03 3.84 -14.16
N ASN A 268 13.64 4.63 -15.01
CA ASN A 268 13.16 5.92 -15.49
C ASN A 268 12.96 7.00 -14.41
N ASN A 269 13.64 6.91 -13.26
CA ASN A 269 13.51 7.91 -12.19
C ASN A 269 14.85 8.20 -11.50
N GLU A 270 14.90 9.33 -10.78
CA GLU A 270 16.11 9.82 -10.13
C GLU A 270 16.55 8.90 -8.97
N LEU A 271 15.61 8.50 -8.12
CA LEU A 271 15.90 7.62 -6.97
C LEU A 271 16.49 6.29 -7.43
N GLY A 272 16.04 5.75 -8.56
CA GLY A 272 16.57 4.51 -9.13
C GLY A 272 18.04 4.58 -9.53
N ARG A 273 18.55 5.78 -9.83
CA ARG A 273 19.99 6.02 -10.05
C ARG A 273 20.78 6.08 -8.76
N MET A 274 20.13 6.46 -7.64
CA MET A 274 20.75 6.53 -6.32
C MET A 274 20.80 5.16 -5.63
N VAL A 275 19.87 4.27 -5.94
CA VAL A 275 19.76 2.95 -5.32
C VAL A 275 20.58 1.92 -6.10
N ASN A 276 21.63 1.40 -5.48
CA ASN A 276 22.57 0.48 -6.13
C ASN A 276 22.14 -1.00 -6.08
N ARG A 277 21.11 -1.35 -5.33
CA ARG A 277 20.65 -2.73 -5.12
C ARG A 277 19.21 -2.88 -5.58
N GLU A 278 18.93 -3.95 -6.31
CA GLU A 278 17.57 -4.41 -6.54
C GLU A 278 17.09 -5.26 -5.37
N ILE A 279 15.86 -5.05 -4.93
CA ILE A 279 15.30 -5.83 -3.82
C ILE A 279 14.98 -7.25 -4.30
N SER A 280 15.38 -8.24 -3.52
CA SER A 280 15.15 -9.65 -3.86
C SER A 280 13.69 -10.06 -3.60
N PHE A 281 13.31 -11.23 -4.15
CA PHE A 281 12.05 -11.89 -3.81
C PHE A 281 11.90 -12.09 -2.30
N TRP A 282 12.95 -12.58 -1.63
CA TRP A 282 12.93 -12.86 -0.20
C TRP A 282 12.80 -11.60 0.67
N ASP A 283 13.40 -10.48 0.24
CA ASP A 283 13.19 -9.19 0.90
C ASP A 283 11.72 -8.76 0.76
N SER A 284 11.11 -8.97 -0.42
CA SER A 284 9.69 -8.67 -0.65
C SER A 284 8.78 -9.56 0.19
N ALA A 285 9.05 -10.86 0.24
CA ALA A 285 8.32 -11.81 1.09
C ALA A 285 8.38 -11.41 2.58
N ALA A 286 9.57 -11.00 3.05
CA ALA A 286 9.75 -10.54 4.43
C ALA A 286 8.94 -9.28 4.74
N VAL A 287 8.84 -8.32 3.81
CA VAL A 287 8.01 -7.11 4.01
C VAL A 287 6.53 -7.45 4.12
N HIS A 288 6.00 -8.33 3.26
CA HIS A 288 4.60 -8.76 3.32
C HIS A 288 4.31 -9.55 4.60
N ALA A 289 5.20 -10.46 4.98
CA ALA A 289 5.06 -11.24 6.20
C ALA A 289 5.15 -10.38 7.47
N LEU A 290 6.08 -9.40 7.53
CA LEU A 290 6.18 -8.43 8.63
C LEU A 290 4.91 -7.60 8.74
N ALA A 291 4.36 -7.16 7.60
CA ALA A 291 3.10 -6.41 7.58
C ALA A 291 1.96 -7.25 8.18
N ARG A 292 1.81 -8.53 7.76
CA ARG A 292 0.83 -9.45 8.34
C ARG A 292 0.96 -9.55 9.84
N VAL A 293 2.18 -9.79 10.33
CA VAL A 293 2.47 -10.03 11.74
C VAL A 293 2.27 -8.78 12.60
N ILE A 294 2.77 -7.63 12.15
CA ILE A 294 2.71 -6.38 12.94
C ILE A 294 1.29 -5.80 12.96
N LEU A 295 0.56 -5.90 11.84
CA LEU A 295 -0.78 -5.32 11.73
C LEU A 295 -1.90 -6.19 12.30
N HIS A 296 -1.65 -7.48 12.52
CA HIS A 296 -2.61 -8.38 13.17
C HIS A 296 -2.83 -7.97 14.64
N PRO A 297 -4.06 -8.07 15.18
CA PRO A 297 -5.32 -8.43 14.53
C PRO A 297 -6.10 -7.25 13.91
N TYR A 298 -5.53 -6.06 13.88
CA TYR A 298 -6.23 -4.81 13.57
C TYR A 298 -6.49 -4.62 12.07
N CYS A 299 -5.56 -5.05 11.21
CA CYS A 299 -5.71 -5.00 9.75
C CYS A 299 -5.40 -6.39 9.16
N VAL A 300 -6.46 -7.13 8.83
CA VAL A 300 -6.39 -8.55 8.45
C VAL A 300 -6.32 -8.80 6.94
N ASN A 301 -6.37 -7.76 6.12
CA ASN A 301 -6.24 -7.88 4.67
C ASN A 301 -4.86 -7.38 4.24
N GLY A 302 -4.06 -8.29 3.68
CA GLY A 302 -2.75 -8.00 3.12
C GLY A 302 -2.72 -8.28 1.63
N GLN A 303 -2.48 -7.23 0.84
CA GLN A 303 -2.46 -7.30 -0.62
C GLN A 303 -1.03 -7.43 -1.13
N ALA A 304 -0.84 -8.21 -2.21
CA ALA A 304 0.37 -8.18 -3.01
C ALA A 304 0.07 -7.57 -4.39
N SER A 305 0.87 -6.58 -4.80
CA SER A 305 0.67 -5.87 -6.08
C SER A 305 1.34 -6.62 -7.23
N TRP A 306 0.56 -7.26 -8.09
CA TRP A 306 1.06 -8.01 -9.25
C TRP A 306 1.80 -7.14 -10.27
N VAL A 307 1.39 -5.88 -10.45
CA VAL A 307 2.09 -4.94 -11.36
C VAL A 307 3.47 -4.56 -10.88
N LYS A 308 3.75 -4.67 -9.58
CA LYS A 308 5.05 -4.35 -8.98
C LYS A 308 5.95 -5.58 -8.84
N LEU A 309 5.36 -6.73 -8.56
CA LEU A 309 6.08 -7.98 -8.29
C LEU A 309 6.23 -8.85 -9.54
N GLY A 310 5.27 -8.78 -10.46
CA GLY A 310 5.13 -9.73 -11.56
C GLY A 310 4.28 -10.93 -11.16
N VAL A 311 3.76 -11.63 -12.17
CA VAL A 311 2.77 -12.72 -12.00
C VAL A 311 3.33 -13.89 -11.18
N ILE A 312 4.59 -14.28 -11.42
CA ILE A 312 5.23 -15.40 -10.71
C ILE A 312 5.45 -15.07 -9.23
N ASP A 313 6.03 -13.91 -8.95
CA ASP A 313 6.35 -13.53 -7.57
C ASP A 313 5.07 -13.28 -6.77
N VAL A 314 4.03 -12.65 -7.36
CA VAL A 314 2.78 -12.38 -6.66
C VAL A 314 2.06 -13.66 -6.25
N GLN A 315 2.08 -14.70 -7.09
CA GLN A 315 1.53 -16.01 -6.75
C GLN A 315 2.24 -16.62 -5.53
N GLN A 316 3.56 -16.52 -5.50
CA GLN A 316 4.35 -17.04 -4.38
C GLN A 316 4.11 -16.26 -3.07
N MET A 317 3.75 -14.95 -3.13
CA MET A 317 3.42 -14.17 -1.93
C MET A 317 2.24 -14.76 -1.14
N LEU A 318 1.39 -15.58 -1.75
CA LEU A 318 0.32 -16.29 -1.07
C LEU A 318 0.80 -17.29 0.01
N LEU A 319 2.09 -17.61 0.04
CA LEU A 319 2.75 -18.42 1.07
C LEU A 319 3.31 -17.59 2.24
N PHE A 320 3.24 -16.25 2.16
CA PHE A 320 3.89 -15.35 3.10
C PHE A 320 2.90 -14.35 3.75
N GLY A 321 1.68 -14.83 4.02
CA GLY A 321 0.67 -14.08 4.76
C GLY A 321 -0.24 -13.19 3.91
N VAL A 322 -0.12 -13.22 2.57
CA VAL A 322 -0.98 -12.49 1.63
C VAL A 322 -2.31 -13.21 1.41
N ASN A 323 -3.41 -12.47 1.34
CA ASN A 323 -4.76 -12.98 1.04
C ASN A 323 -5.50 -12.18 -0.03
N ASP A 324 -4.85 -11.22 -0.68
CA ASP A 324 -5.45 -10.37 -1.72
C ASP A 324 -4.42 -10.06 -2.81
N LEU A 325 -4.85 -10.07 -4.07
CA LEU A 325 -3.97 -9.80 -5.21
C LEU A 325 -4.25 -8.45 -5.90
N GLY A 326 -5.12 -7.63 -5.29
CA GLY A 326 -5.49 -6.33 -5.83
C GLY A 326 -6.51 -6.42 -6.94
N GLY A 327 -6.40 -5.53 -7.91
CA GLY A 327 -7.42 -5.37 -8.93
C GLY A 327 -6.97 -5.65 -10.36
N THR A 328 -7.95 -5.76 -11.25
CA THR A 328 -7.76 -5.97 -12.69
C THR A 328 -7.05 -4.78 -13.36
N LEU A 329 -7.19 -3.59 -12.80
CA LEU A 329 -6.62 -2.29 -13.17
C LEU A 329 -7.04 -1.77 -14.55
N MET A 330 -7.18 -2.61 -15.58
CA MET A 330 -7.52 -2.31 -16.98
C MET A 330 -6.62 -1.24 -17.63
N GLU A 331 -5.91 -0.43 -16.83
CA GLU A 331 -4.93 0.56 -17.23
C GLU A 331 -3.99 0.84 -16.03
N GLU A 332 -2.66 0.80 -16.23
CA GLU A 332 -1.68 1.07 -15.17
C GLU A 332 -0.50 1.88 -15.72
N SER A 333 -0.75 3.16 -15.93
CA SER A 333 0.23 4.07 -16.54
C SER A 333 1.40 4.42 -15.61
N ILE A 334 1.16 4.49 -14.29
CA ILE A 334 2.17 4.92 -13.31
C ILE A 334 3.28 3.88 -13.17
N SER A 335 2.93 2.61 -12.98
CA SER A 335 3.92 1.53 -12.86
C SER A 335 4.62 1.24 -14.18
N ARG A 336 3.89 1.35 -15.31
CA ARG A 336 4.46 1.23 -16.66
C ARG A 336 5.51 2.30 -16.92
N ALA A 337 5.26 3.56 -16.61
CA ALA A 337 6.22 4.65 -16.74
C ALA A 337 7.51 4.36 -15.95
N SER A 338 7.41 3.71 -14.79
CA SER A 338 8.53 3.28 -13.96
C SER A 338 9.14 1.93 -14.40
N GLY A 339 8.73 1.39 -15.55
CA GLY A 339 9.33 0.22 -16.20
C GLY A 339 8.77 -1.12 -15.73
N SER A 340 7.54 -1.19 -15.21
CA SER A 340 6.84 -2.46 -14.99
C SER A 340 6.69 -3.22 -16.33
N LEU A 341 6.89 -4.53 -16.26
CA LEU A 341 6.73 -5.46 -17.39
C LEU A 341 5.55 -6.43 -17.17
N ALA A 342 4.83 -6.30 -16.06
CA ALA A 342 3.74 -7.21 -15.69
C ALA A 342 2.44 -7.00 -16.51
N GLY A 343 2.39 -5.96 -17.34
CA GLY A 343 1.18 -5.58 -18.07
C GLY A 343 0.37 -4.51 -17.35
N GLU A 344 -0.77 -4.18 -17.93
CA GLU A 344 -1.68 -3.12 -17.43
C GLU A 344 -3.06 -3.68 -17.04
N TYR A 345 -3.32 -4.92 -17.41
CA TYR A 345 -4.58 -5.60 -17.20
C TYR A 345 -4.35 -7.08 -16.90
N MET A 346 -5.00 -7.57 -15.87
CA MET A 346 -5.16 -8.99 -15.56
C MET A 346 -6.66 -9.27 -15.49
N SER A 347 -7.14 -10.20 -16.31
CA SER A 347 -8.58 -10.52 -16.34
C SER A 347 -9.01 -11.26 -15.08
N PRO A 348 -10.32 -11.26 -14.74
CA PRO A 348 -10.84 -12.09 -13.66
C PRO A 348 -10.46 -13.56 -13.82
N ALA A 349 -10.51 -14.10 -15.04
CA ALA A 349 -10.12 -15.48 -15.32
C ALA A 349 -8.64 -15.75 -15.05
N ASP A 350 -7.74 -14.79 -15.36
CA ASP A 350 -6.33 -14.91 -15.05
C ASP A 350 -6.08 -14.93 -13.53
N PHE A 351 -6.80 -14.09 -12.75
CA PHE A 351 -6.73 -14.13 -11.29
C PHE A 351 -7.22 -15.46 -10.73
N GLU A 352 -8.36 -15.95 -11.22
CA GLU A 352 -8.94 -17.22 -10.76
C GLU A 352 -8.00 -18.39 -11.05
N GLN A 353 -7.39 -18.43 -12.23
CA GLN A 353 -6.43 -19.45 -12.59
C GLN A 353 -5.16 -19.37 -11.72
N LEU A 354 -4.59 -18.17 -11.56
CA LEU A 354 -3.39 -17.95 -10.78
C LEU A 354 -3.58 -18.34 -9.31
N ILE A 355 -4.72 -18.00 -8.72
CA ILE A 355 -5.06 -18.35 -7.33
C ILE A 355 -5.30 -19.85 -7.18
N THR A 356 -6.00 -20.46 -8.13
CA THR A 356 -6.28 -21.90 -8.14
C THR A 356 -4.99 -22.72 -8.30
N ASP A 357 -4.08 -22.31 -9.17
CA ASP A 357 -2.77 -22.96 -9.37
C ASP A 357 -1.90 -22.89 -8.12
N ALA A 358 -2.11 -21.89 -7.25
CA ALA A 358 -1.48 -21.81 -5.93
C ALA A 358 -2.17 -22.69 -4.86
N GLY A 359 -3.20 -23.48 -5.23
CA GLY A 359 -3.97 -24.29 -4.28
C GLY A 359 -4.87 -23.48 -3.35
N ARG A 360 -5.29 -22.27 -3.78
CA ARG A 360 -6.16 -21.37 -3.03
C ARG A 360 -7.53 -21.23 -3.71
N THR A 361 -8.48 -20.63 -3.01
CA THR A 361 -9.85 -20.42 -3.48
C THR A 361 -10.05 -18.98 -3.90
N PRO A 362 -10.23 -18.68 -5.20
CA PRO A 362 -10.45 -17.31 -5.66
C PRO A 362 -11.83 -16.79 -5.25
N ARG A 363 -11.93 -15.53 -4.89
CA ARG A 363 -13.19 -14.81 -4.65
C ARG A 363 -13.08 -13.37 -5.14
N ARG A 364 -14.08 -12.92 -5.86
CA ARG A 364 -14.28 -11.49 -6.14
C ARG A 364 -14.70 -10.77 -4.87
N ARG A 365 -14.28 -9.54 -4.70
CA ARG A 365 -14.66 -8.66 -3.60
C ARG A 365 -15.06 -7.27 -4.06
N SER A 366 -15.82 -6.56 -3.22
CA SER A 366 -15.96 -5.11 -3.32
C SER A 366 -14.71 -4.40 -2.80
N THR A 367 -14.62 -3.08 -2.99
CA THR A 367 -13.55 -2.23 -2.39
C THR A 367 -13.50 -2.37 -0.87
N LEU A 368 -14.65 -2.57 -0.22
CA LEU A 368 -14.79 -2.69 1.23
C LEU A 368 -14.71 -4.14 1.75
N TYR A 369 -14.19 -5.06 0.93
CA TYR A 369 -13.98 -6.48 1.28
C TYR A 369 -15.24 -7.31 1.51
N GLU A 370 -16.39 -6.91 0.97
CA GLU A 370 -17.55 -7.78 0.84
C GLU A 370 -17.31 -8.79 -0.27
N LEU A 371 -17.56 -10.07 -0.01
CA LEU A 371 -17.43 -11.12 -1.03
C LEU A 371 -18.62 -11.06 -2.01
N LEU A 372 -18.31 -11.14 -3.29
CA LEU A 372 -19.27 -11.07 -4.41
C LEU A 372 -19.46 -12.43 -5.08
#